data_857aad27eeb3f0a4c622566a3e59bb1e
#
_entry.id   857aad27eeb3f0a4c622566a3e59bb1e
#
_cell.length_a   1.000
_cell.length_b   1.000
_cell.length_c   1.000
_cell.angle_alpha   90.00
_cell.angle_beta   90.00
_cell.angle_gamma   90.00
#
_symmetry.space_group_name_H-M   'P 1'
#
loop_
_entity.id
_entity.type
_entity.pdbx_description
1 polymer ?
#
loop_
_entity_poly.entity_id
_entity_poly.type
_entity_poly.pdbx_seq_one_letter_code
_entity_poly.pdbx_strand_id
1 'polypeptide(L)'
;MFVIIYTPGPAWLAGKSVSEQPFYREHGRYMHQFFADKRLLMGGPFLDNQGGLGILDVASVAQAREILAHDPAVSAQFLEAHVYPWHVAFNQYPA
;
A
#
# COMPACT_ATOMS: atom_id res chain seq x y z
N MET A 1 -1.14 -11.42 -9.09
CA MET A 1 -1.55 -10.47 -8.03
C MET A 1 -0.48 -10.35 -6.98
N PHE A 2 -0.38 -9.19 -6.39
CA PHE A 2 0.59 -8.93 -5.32
C PHE A 2 -0.13 -8.29 -4.15
N VAL A 3 0.05 -8.86 -2.95
CA VAL A 3 -0.46 -8.28 -1.72
C VAL A 3 0.62 -7.39 -1.13
N ILE A 4 0.22 -6.18 -0.74
CA ILE A 4 1.10 -5.24 -0.07
C ILE A 4 0.62 -5.09 1.35
N ILE A 5 1.54 -5.29 2.29
CA ILE A 5 1.28 -5.00 3.70
C ILE A 5 2.13 -3.78 4.07
N TYR A 6 1.47 -2.72 4.50
CA TYR A 6 2.15 -1.54 5.02
C TYR A 6 2.26 -1.63 6.53
N THR A 7 3.44 -1.36 7.04
CA THR A 7 3.71 -1.34 8.48
C THR A 7 4.40 -0.03 8.86
N PRO A 8 4.40 0.37 10.13
CA PRO A 8 5.14 1.53 10.58
C PRO A 8 6.62 1.44 10.19
N GLY A 9 7.13 2.48 9.57
CA GLY A 9 8.55 2.60 9.23
C GLY A 9 9.36 3.29 10.34
N PRO A 10 10.69 3.45 10.14
CA PRO A 10 11.56 4.06 11.15
C PRO A 10 11.17 5.48 11.55
N ALA A 11 10.56 6.24 10.65
CA ALA A 11 10.15 7.61 10.92
C ALA A 11 8.73 7.74 11.48
N TRP A 12 8.03 6.63 11.68
CA TRP A 12 6.66 6.61 12.20
C TRP A 12 6.58 7.37 13.53
N LEU A 13 5.59 8.25 13.63
CA LEU A 13 5.35 9.03 14.85
C LEU A 13 4.50 8.22 15.82
N ALA A 14 5.10 7.77 16.91
CA ALA A 14 4.42 6.98 17.94
C ALA A 14 3.22 7.73 18.51
N GLY A 15 2.16 7.00 18.82
CA GLY A 15 0.94 7.56 19.40
C GLY A 15 0.00 8.23 18.38
N LYS A 16 0.37 8.27 17.11
CA LYS A 16 -0.48 8.81 16.05
C LYS A 16 -0.97 7.69 15.13
N SER A 17 -2.19 7.83 14.62
CA SER A 17 -2.74 6.88 13.65
C SER A 17 -2.05 7.02 12.30
N VAL A 18 -2.27 6.04 11.40
CA VAL A 18 -1.71 6.08 10.06
C VAL A 18 -2.12 7.35 9.30
N SER A 19 -3.37 7.78 9.45
CA SER A 19 -3.87 8.97 8.74
C SER A 19 -3.29 10.28 9.28
N GLU A 20 -2.70 10.26 10.47
CA GLU A 20 -2.06 11.42 11.08
C GLU A 20 -0.56 11.48 10.80
N GLN A 21 0.00 10.46 10.17
CA GLN A 21 1.42 10.44 9.84
C GLN A 21 1.74 11.44 8.72
N PRO A 22 2.92 12.06 8.74
CA PRO A 22 3.38 12.86 7.62
C PRO A 22 3.36 12.03 6.32
N PHE A 23 3.08 12.70 5.20
CA PHE A 23 3.01 12.11 3.86
C PHE A 23 1.85 11.12 3.64
N TYR A 24 0.93 10.96 4.59
CA TYR A 24 -0.22 10.08 4.37
C TYR A 24 -1.10 10.55 3.21
N ARG A 25 -1.34 11.87 3.11
CA ARG A 25 -2.13 12.45 2.02
C ARG A 25 -1.43 12.24 0.68
N GLU A 26 -0.13 12.46 0.62
CA GLU A 26 0.68 12.26 -0.58
C GLU A 26 0.70 10.79 -0.99
N HIS A 27 0.77 9.87 -0.02
CA HIS A 27 0.61 8.43 -0.22
C HIS A 27 -0.72 8.12 -0.89
N GLY A 28 -1.82 8.66 -0.38
CA GLY A 28 -3.14 8.46 -0.94
C GLY A 28 -3.26 8.95 -2.38
N ARG A 29 -2.73 10.13 -2.67
CA ARG A 29 -2.71 10.69 -4.03
C ARG A 29 -1.87 9.84 -4.97
N TYR A 30 -0.73 9.39 -4.52
CA TYR A 30 0.16 8.55 -5.31
C TYR A 30 -0.51 7.22 -5.65
N MET A 31 -1.09 6.54 -4.67
CA MET A 31 -1.74 5.25 -4.89
C MET A 31 -3.03 5.39 -5.70
N HIS A 32 -3.73 6.52 -5.61
CA HIS A 32 -4.97 6.74 -6.35
C HIS A 32 -4.76 6.67 -7.86
N GLN A 33 -3.62 7.10 -8.39
CA GLN A 33 -3.34 7.01 -9.84
C GLN A 33 -3.34 5.55 -10.32
N PHE A 34 -2.85 4.63 -9.49
CA PHE A 34 -2.86 3.20 -9.81
C PHE A 34 -4.25 2.59 -9.65
N PHE A 35 -5.05 3.12 -8.75
CA PHE A 35 -6.46 2.75 -8.62
C PHE A 35 -7.25 3.21 -9.85
N ALA A 36 -7.01 4.43 -10.32
CA ALA A 36 -7.70 4.99 -11.48
C ALA A 36 -7.39 4.19 -12.76
N ASP A 37 -6.18 3.66 -12.91
CA ASP A 37 -5.79 2.86 -14.09
C ASP A 37 -5.97 1.34 -13.87
N LYS A 38 -6.60 0.93 -12.78
CA LYS A 38 -6.97 -0.45 -12.45
C LYS A 38 -5.78 -1.37 -12.12
N ARG A 39 -4.62 -0.82 -11.79
CA ARG A 39 -3.50 -1.59 -11.26
C ARG A 39 -3.62 -1.83 -9.76
N LEU A 40 -4.15 -0.88 -8.99
CA LEU A 40 -4.51 -1.08 -7.60
C LEU A 40 -5.99 -1.47 -7.54
N LEU A 41 -6.28 -2.70 -7.14
CA LEU A 41 -7.66 -3.21 -7.12
C LEU A 41 -8.40 -2.84 -5.84
N MET A 42 -7.71 -2.90 -4.73
CA MET A 42 -8.21 -2.59 -3.38
C MET A 42 -7.08 -2.04 -2.56
N GLY A 43 -7.41 -1.19 -1.60
CA GLY A 43 -6.43 -0.71 -0.63
C GLY A 43 -7.09 0.10 0.45
N GLY A 44 -6.50 0.08 1.63
CA GLY A 44 -7.00 0.88 2.74
C GLY A 44 -6.23 0.61 4.02
N PRO A 45 -6.43 1.49 5.02
CA PRO A 45 -5.80 1.31 6.32
C PRO A 45 -6.45 0.18 7.11
N PHE A 46 -5.66 -0.47 7.97
CA PHE A 46 -6.21 -1.39 8.96
C PHE A 46 -7.01 -0.63 10.01
N LEU A 47 -8.02 -1.29 10.58
CA LEU A 47 -8.89 -0.66 11.58
C LEU A 47 -8.18 -0.33 12.89
N ASP A 48 -7.01 -0.94 13.16
CA ASP A 48 -6.18 -0.57 14.30
C ASP A 48 -5.33 0.68 14.04
N ASN A 49 -5.41 1.24 12.82
CA ASN A 49 -4.69 2.46 12.40
C ASN A 49 -3.17 2.32 12.41
N GLN A 50 -2.62 1.10 12.36
CA GLN A 50 -1.19 0.84 12.44
C GLN A 50 -0.56 0.42 11.11
N GLY A 51 -1.23 0.66 10.01
CA GLY A 51 -0.74 0.32 8.68
C GLY A 51 -1.91 0.07 7.76
N GLY A 52 -1.70 -0.74 6.72
CA GLY A 52 -2.74 -1.00 5.76
C GLY A 52 -2.40 -2.14 4.81
N LEU A 53 -3.31 -2.39 3.88
CA LEU A 53 -3.18 -3.45 2.88
C LEU A 53 -3.57 -2.91 1.52
N GLY A 54 -2.88 -3.37 0.47
CA GLY A 54 -3.24 -3.11 -0.90
C GLY A 54 -3.09 -4.35 -1.76
N ILE A 55 -3.82 -4.41 -2.86
CA ILE A 55 -3.73 -5.50 -3.83
C ILE A 55 -3.43 -4.90 -5.18
N LEU A 56 -2.25 -5.22 -5.73
CA LEU A 56 -1.80 -4.77 -7.04
C LEU A 56 -1.94 -5.87 -8.09
N ASP A 57 -2.46 -5.48 -9.24
CA ASP A 57 -2.48 -6.30 -10.45
C ASP A 57 -1.45 -5.74 -11.42
N VAL A 58 -0.23 -6.22 -11.31
CA VAL A 58 0.90 -5.85 -12.18
C VAL A 58 1.63 -7.10 -12.62
N ALA A 59 2.51 -6.98 -13.63
CA ALA A 59 3.09 -8.14 -14.30
C ALA A 59 4.17 -8.86 -13.49
N SER A 60 4.85 -8.16 -12.58
CA SER A 60 5.99 -8.74 -11.86
C SER A 60 6.18 -8.13 -10.47
N VAL A 61 6.90 -8.87 -9.62
CA VAL A 61 7.26 -8.35 -8.29
C VAL A 61 8.17 -7.12 -8.41
N ALA A 62 8.99 -7.06 -9.46
CA ALA A 62 9.86 -5.90 -9.70
C ALA A 62 9.04 -4.64 -9.95
N GLN A 63 7.97 -4.74 -10.76
CA GLN A 63 7.07 -3.61 -10.97
C GLN A 63 6.36 -3.19 -9.69
N ALA A 64 5.89 -4.16 -8.90
CA ALA A 64 5.25 -3.85 -7.62
C ALA A 64 6.21 -3.11 -6.68
N ARG A 65 7.42 -3.59 -6.55
CA ARG A 65 8.45 -2.97 -5.72
C ARG A 65 8.82 -1.57 -6.18
N GLU A 66 8.92 -1.37 -7.49
CA GLU A 66 9.22 -0.04 -8.05
C GLU A 66 8.10 0.95 -7.74
N ILE A 67 6.85 0.54 -7.92
CA ILE A 67 5.70 1.39 -7.57
C ILE A 67 5.79 1.80 -6.10
N LEU A 68 6.03 0.86 -5.20
CA LEU A 68 6.05 1.13 -3.77
C LEU A 68 7.24 1.97 -3.34
N ALA A 69 8.40 1.80 -3.99
CA ALA A 69 9.59 2.57 -3.68
C ALA A 69 9.43 4.07 -3.96
N HIS A 70 8.55 4.44 -4.90
CA HIS A 70 8.26 5.83 -5.25
C HIS A 70 7.09 6.42 -4.47
N ASP A 71 6.47 5.65 -3.59
CA ASP A 71 5.44 6.17 -2.70
C ASP A 71 6.08 7.15 -1.72
N PRO A 72 5.57 8.40 -1.62
CA PRO A 72 6.17 9.41 -0.74
C PRO A 72 6.29 8.99 0.72
N ALA A 73 5.30 8.28 1.26
CA ALA A 73 5.34 7.83 2.65
C ALA A 73 6.36 6.71 2.86
N VAL A 74 6.57 5.86 1.84
CA VAL A 74 7.57 4.78 1.89
C VAL A 74 8.97 5.36 1.73
N SER A 75 9.20 6.24 0.75
CA SER A 75 10.52 6.84 0.57
C SER A 75 10.92 7.74 1.73
N ALA A 76 9.98 8.37 2.42
CA ALA A 76 10.24 9.15 3.62
C ALA A 76 10.29 8.30 4.91
N GLN A 77 10.12 6.98 4.80
CA GLN A 77 10.24 6.01 5.89
C GLN A 77 9.17 6.11 6.99
N PHE A 78 8.03 6.74 6.70
CA PHE A 78 6.88 6.70 7.60
C PHE A 78 6.11 5.38 7.50
N LEU A 79 6.18 4.74 6.32
CA LEU A 79 5.65 3.40 6.09
C LEU A 79 6.74 2.50 5.51
N GLU A 80 6.68 1.23 5.86
CA GLU A 80 7.37 0.16 5.15
C GLU A 80 6.35 -0.63 4.35
N ALA A 81 6.69 -0.98 3.11
CA ALA A 81 5.83 -1.77 2.25
C ALA A 81 6.43 -3.15 2.03
N HIS A 82 5.65 -4.18 2.31
CA HIS A 82 6.04 -5.57 2.15
C HIS A 82 5.20 -6.19 1.05
N VAL A 83 5.84 -6.79 0.04
CA VAL A 83 5.19 -7.32 -1.16
C VAL A 83 5.22 -8.83 -1.14
N TYR A 84 4.06 -9.44 -1.39
CA TYR A 84 3.90 -10.88 -1.45
C TYR A 84 3.21 -11.27 -2.76
N PRO A 85 3.84 -12.10 -3.61
CA PRO A 85 3.14 -12.72 -4.74
C PRO A 85 1.97 -13.56 -4.20
N TRP A 86 0.81 -13.43 -4.85
CA TRP A 86 -0.39 -14.07 -4.36
C TRP A 86 -1.20 -14.68 -5.50
N HIS A 87 -1.54 -15.96 -5.35
CA HIS A 87 -2.47 -16.65 -6.21
C HIS A 87 -3.85 -16.61 -5.56
N VAL A 88 -4.81 -15.95 -6.23
CA VAL A 88 -6.18 -15.85 -5.72
C VAL A 88 -6.90 -17.15 -6.05
N ALA A 89 -7.09 -18.01 -5.06
CA ALA A 89 -7.78 -19.29 -5.24
C ALA A 89 -9.30 -19.16 -5.08
N PHE A 90 -9.75 -18.24 -4.23
CA PHE A 90 -11.17 -17.98 -4.00
C PHE A 90 -11.42 -16.49 -4.19
N ASN A 91 -12.36 -16.13 -5.04
CA ASN A 91 -12.68 -14.74 -5.32
C ASN A 91 -14.17 -14.58 -5.64
N GLN A 92 -14.86 -13.80 -4.82
CA GLN A 92 -16.25 -13.44 -5.04
C GLN A 92 -16.40 -11.98 -5.50
N TYR A 93 -15.28 -11.22 -5.67
CA TYR A 93 -15.30 -9.81 -6.03
C TYR A 93 -14.50 -9.55 -7.30
N PRO A 94 -15.07 -8.82 -8.23
CA PRO A 94 -16.51 -8.60 -8.37
C PRO A 94 -17.21 -9.90 -8.70
N ALA A 95 -18.49 -9.96 -8.36
CA ALA A 95 -19.28 -11.16 -8.63
C ALA A 95 -19.37 -11.43 -10.14
#